data_9283953fccb5265b73336b300c6d3790
#
_entry.id   9283953fccb5265b73336b300c6d3790
#
_cell.length_a   1.000
_cell.length_b   1.000
_cell.length_c   1.000
_cell.angle_alpha   90.00
_cell.angle_beta   90.00
_cell.angle_gamma   90.00
#
_symmetry.space_group_name_H-M   'P 1'
#
loop_
_entity.id
_entity.type
_entity.pdbx_description
1 polymer ?
#
loop_
_entity_poly.entity_id
_entity_poly.type
_entity_poly.pdbx_seq_one_letter_code
_entity_poly.pdbx_strand_id
1 'polypeptide(L)'
;MKITFSTVIFLKTSPFPIFLLPLPPSIDMKLTLLVYTSALGAVLPFSACSRPESRPSRPNLVFIMADQFRGDAMECMGKEPVQTPNLDRLASEGILFTDAVSSYPVSSPARAMLMTGMYPAANGVTGNCNSQNTPYGVELSEESVCWSDVLKEEGYRTAYIGKWHLDAPYRPYVDTYNNKGEVAWNEWCPPERRHGFDKWIAYGTYDNHLKPMYWDTKSGREEFYYVNQWGPAYEADRAIEFIRTEGTKTDRPFAMVVSMNPPHTGYELVPETYKRLYDSLDVEALARQLPYIPEKGTPEGDYFRENICNYYACITGVDEHVGRIVQALKDCGVYNNTLIIFTSDHGVCMGGHGVEGKNVFYEESMRIPMICCWKNKLHPQKSDLPMAFADLYPTLLSLIGMEAQIPASVQTHNWGPLLLHEEIQTPKEAFQPYYYCVPSDSTSGRRGIRTARYTYVTEVEEGQPTHIWLYDRIHDPNQLHNLAESQPALCDSLKRTLSSWLEQTHDPFEKYLKT
;
A
#
# COMPACT_ATOMS: atom_id res chain seq x y z
N MET A 1 62.56 -38.19 37.44
CA MET A 1 61.70 -37.02 37.63
C MET A 1 60.51 -37.20 36.68
N LYS A 2 59.36 -37.63 37.21
CA LYS A 2 58.15 -37.87 36.40
C LYS A 2 57.38 -36.56 36.33
N ILE A 3 57.19 -36.05 35.16
CA ILE A 3 56.30 -34.91 34.91
C ILE A 3 55.09 -35.46 34.12
N THR A 4 53.92 -35.41 34.73
CA THR A 4 52.64 -35.79 34.11
C THR A 4 51.99 -34.50 33.54
N PHE A 5 51.84 -34.39 32.23
CA PHE A 5 51.06 -33.34 31.60
C PHE A 5 49.75 -33.95 31.08
N SER A 6 48.63 -33.52 31.62
CA SER A 6 47.31 -33.77 31.06
C SER A 6 46.90 -32.54 30.23
N THR A 7 46.87 -32.68 28.93
CA THR A 7 46.36 -31.62 28.03
C THR A 7 44.93 -31.93 27.67
N VAL A 8 44.00 -31.09 28.18
CA VAL A 8 42.59 -31.13 27.81
C VAL A 8 42.38 -30.11 26.68
N ILE A 9 42.03 -30.58 25.51
CA ILE A 9 41.68 -29.72 24.37
C ILE A 9 40.14 -29.61 24.32
N PHE A 10 39.63 -28.42 24.60
CA PHE A 10 38.20 -28.10 24.38
C PHE A 10 37.96 -27.65 22.94
N LEU A 11 37.22 -28.41 22.18
CA LEU A 11 36.66 -27.99 20.89
C LEU A 11 35.28 -27.38 21.14
N LYS A 12 35.11 -26.12 20.81
CA LYS A 12 33.98 -25.24 21.15
C LYS A 12 32.78 -25.35 20.23
N THR A 13 32.52 -26.49 19.56
CA THR A 13 31.43 -26.63 18.58
C THR A 13 30.72 -27.99 18.57
N SER A 14 30.62 -28.67 19.73
CA SER A 14 29.75 -29.86 19.80
C SER A 14 29.06 -29.93 21.17
N PRO A 15 27.76 -30.23 21.22
CA PRO A 15 27.01 -30.35 22.46
C PRO A 15 27.25 -31.68 23.20
N PHE A 16 28.16 -32.54 22.74
CA PHE A 16 28.48 -33.80 23.42
C PHE A 16 29.98 -33.89 23.76
N PRO A 17 30.35 -34.19 25.00
CA PRO A 17 31.75 -34.40 25.41
C PRO A 17 32.25 -35.76 24.84
N ILE A 18 33.36 -35.72 24.10
CA ILE A 18 34.06 -36.92 23.68
C ILE A 18 35.01 -37.31 24.81
N PHE A 19 34.74 -38.44 25.45
CA PHE A 19 35.67 -39.04 26.40
C PHE A 19 36.70 -39.89 25.65
N LEU A 20 37.96 -39.51 25.74
CA LEU A 20 39.09 -40.36 25.33
C LEU A 20 39.48 -41.26 26.48
N LEU A 21 39.36 -42.59 26.26
CA LEU A 21 39.87 -43.58 27.20
C LEU A 21 41.41 -43.59 27.22
N PRO A 22 42.05 -43.75 28.38
CA PRO A 22 43.49 -43.80 28.51
C PRO A 22 44.07 -45.07 27.83
N LEU A 23 45.11 -44.88 27.02
CA LEU A 23 45.86 -45.98 26.42
C LEU A 23 46.70 -46.74 27.46
N PRO A 24 46.87 -48.05 27.30
CA PRO A 24 47.69 -48.87 28.20
C PRO A 24 49.19 -48.52 28.10
N PRO A 25 49.96 -48.69 29.17
CA PRO A 25 51.31 -48.10 29.35
C PRO A 25 52.47 -48.84 28.67
N SER A 26 52.31 -49.46 27.50
CA SER A 26 53.34 -50.25 26.82
C SER A 26 53.41 -50.10 25.31
N ILE A 27 53.21 -48.90 24.77
CA ILE A 27 53.44 -48.64 23.33
C ILE A 27 54.69 -47.79 23.20
N ASP A 28 55.68 -48.29 22.40
CA ASP A 28 56.96 -47.64 22.13
C ASP A 28 56.73 -46.25 21.49
N MET A 29 57.34 -45.21 22.08
CA MET A 29 57.14 -43.81 21.72
C MET A 29 57.55 -43.49 20.29
N LYS A 30 58.42 -44.34 19.67
CA LYS A 30 58.83 -44.22 18.25
C LYS A 30 57.73 -44.64 17.29
N LEU A 31 56.94 -45.62 17.65
CA LEU A 31 55.83 -46.08 16.79
C LEU A 31 54.64 -45.12 16.83
N THR A 32 54.42 -44.49 17.97
CA THR A 32 53.38 -43.48 18.16
C THR A 32 53.65 -42.22 17.36
N LEU A 33 54.90 -41.80 17.22
CA LEU A 33 55.28 -40.61 16.43
C LEU A 33 55.14 -40.87 14.94
N LEU A 34 55.41 -42.11 14.48
CA LEU A 34 55.27 -42.46 13.06
C LEU A 34 53.81 -42.55 12.63
N VAL A 35 52.92 -43.00 13.53
CA VAL A 35 51.47 -43.04 13.29
C VAL A 35 50.89 -41.63 13.25
N TYR A 36 51.40 -40.70 14.09
CA TYR A 36 50.94 -39.31 14.11
C TYR A 36 51.42 -38.53 12.85
N THR A 37 52.63 -38.81 12.38
CA THR A 37 53.17 -38.14 11.16
C THR A 37 52.51 -38.63 9.88
N SER A 38 52.14 -39.93 9.80
CA SER A 38 51.40 -40.44 8.65
C SER A 38 49.91 -40.06 8.65
N ALA A 39 49.32 -39.79 9.81
CA ALA A 39 47.93 -39.26 9.92
C ALA A 39 47.85 -37.73 9.60
N LEU A 40 48.94 -36.96 9.87
CA LEU A 40 49.00 -35.54 9.46
C LEU A 40 49.28 -35.32 7.98
N GLY A 41 49.90 -36.28 7.31
CA GLY A 41 50.20 -36.18 5.87
C GLY A 41 49.01 -36.51 4.95
N ALA A 42 47.92 -37.02 5.46
CA ALA A 42 46.71 -37.36 4.71
C ALA A 42 45.55 -36.38 4.94
N VAL A 43 45.73 -35.31 5.70
CA VAL A 43 44.77 -34.18 5.73
C VAL A 43 45.06 -33.32 4.50
N LEU A 44 44.58 -33.76 3.34
CA LEU A 44 44.27 -32.82 2.25
C LEU A 44 43.47 -31.68 2.89
N PRO A 45 43.77 -30.42 2.56
CA PRO A 45 42.86 -29.35 2.91
C PRO A 45 41.55 -29.67 2.19
N PHE A 46 40.60 -30.29 2.88
CA PHE A 46 39.21 -30.01 2.56
C PHE A 46 39.09 -28.48 2.76
N SER A 47 39.31 -27.75 1.70
CA SER A 47 38.66 -26.47 1.54
C SER A 47 37.21 -26.80 1.82
N ALA A 48 36.78 -26.57 3.04
CA ALA A 48 35.39 -26.36 3.33
C ALA A 48 35.02 -25.23 2.37
N CYS A 49 34.48 -25.57 1.19
CA CYS A 49 33.53 -24.71 0.57
C CYS A 49 32.52 -24.48 1.67
N SER A 50 32.73 -23.42 2.44
CA SER A 50 31.66 -22.76 3.13
C SER A 50 30.64 -22.55 2.01
N ARG A 51 29.60 -23.41 1.94
CA ARG A 51 28.39 -23.01 1.24
C ARG A 51 28.17 -21.61 1.75
N PRO A 52 28.11 -20.58 0.87
CA PRO A 52 27.70 -19.29 1.32
C PRO A 52 26.42 -19.57 2.13
N GLU A 53 26.39 -19.14 3.40
CA GLU A 53 25.17 -19.18 4.18
C GLU A 53 24.14 -18.59 3.22
N SER A 54 23.19 -19.41 2.79
CA SER A 54 22.14 -18.93 1.91
C SER A 54 21.48 -17.83 2.71
N ARG A 55 21.71 -16.57 2.30
CA ARG A 55 20.91 -15.47 2.85
C ARG A 55 19.49 -15.97 2.83
N PRO A 56 18.74 -15.89 3.95
CA PRO A 56 17.34 -16.31 3.96
C PRO A 56 16.70 -15.67 2.72
N SER A 57 16.07 -16.47 1.88
CA SER A 57 15.53 -15.97 0.61
C SER A 57 14.56 -14.85 0.95
N ARG A 58 14.86 -13.63 0.51
CA ARG A 58 13.96 -12.48 0.71
C ARG A 58 12.57 -12.86 0.19
N PRO A 59 11.50 -12.42 0.83
CA PRO A 59 10.15 -12.74 0.39
C PRO A 59 9.83 -12.09 -0.95
N ASN A 60 8.89 -12.65 -1.68
CA ASN A 60 8.22 -11.95 -2.76
C ASN A 60 7.28 -10.88 -2.16
N LEU A 61 6.96 -9.87 -2.95
CA LEU A 61 5.96 -8.86 -2.64
C LEU A 61 4.86 -8.86 -3.71
N VAL A 62 3.61 -8.96 -3.29
CA VAL A 62 2.44 -8.75 -4.15
C VAL A 62 1.58 -7.64 -3.53
N PHE A 63 1.60 -6.48 -4.17
CA PHE A 63 0.86 -5.31 -3.76
C PHE A 63 -0.35 -5.15 -4.68
N ILE A 64 -1.55 -5.33 -4.15
CA ILE A 64 -2.81 -5.21 -4.89
C ILE A 64 -3.56 -4.00 -4.35
N MET A 65 -3.97 -3.13 -5.23
CA MET A 65 -4.81 -1.99 -4.86
C MET A 65 -5.96 -1.82 -5.84
N ALA A 66 -7.08 -1.32 -5.32
CA ALA A 66 -8.23 -0.89 -6.11
C ALA A 66 -8.42 0.62 -5.94
N ASP A 67 -8.82 1.35 -6.98
CA ASP A 67 -9.05 2.79 -6.90
C ASP A 67 -10.44 3.07 -6.31
N GLN A 68 -10.52 3.98 -5.34
CA GLN A 68 -11.78 4.49 -4.80
C GLN A 68 -12.60 3.47 -4.00
N PHE A 69 -11.93 2.54 -3.31
CA PHE A 69 -12.58 1.50 -2.52
C PHE A 69 -12.70 1.95 -1.05
N ARG A 70 -13.96 2.09 -0.54
CA ARG A 70 -14.22 2.50 0.85
C ARG A 70 -13.78 1.45 1.86
N GLY A 71 -13.19 1.88 2.98
CA GLY A 71 -12.72 0.97 4.03
C GLY A 71 -13.80 0.10 4.65
N ASP A 72 -15.05 0.57 4.72
CA ASP A 72 -16.19 -0.16 5.28
C ASP A 72 -16.83 -1.14 4.29
N ALA A 73 -16.48 -1.06 2.99
CA ALA A 73 -17.07 -1.88 1.93
C ALA A 73 -16.36 -3.24 1.74
N MET A 74 -15.98 -3.91 2.83
CA MET A 74 -15.62 -5.32 2.89
C MET A 74 -16.58 -6.06 3.82
N GLU A 75 -17.00 -7.28 3.47
CA GLU A 75 -17.94 -8.08 4.26
C GLU A 75 -17.43 -8.31 5.69
N CYS A 76 -16.13 -8.57 5.87
CA CYS A 76 -15.50 -8.77 7.18
C CYS A 76 -15.51 -7.52 8.09
N MET A 77 -15.81 -6.34 7.55
CA MET A 77 -16.04 -5.12 8.33
C MET A 77 -17.45 -5.06 8.93
N GLY A 78 -18.41 -5.79 8.32
CA GLY A 78 -19.77 -5.93 8.84
C GLY A 78 -20.63 -4.66 8.78
N LYS A 79 -20.29 -3.70 7.89
CA LYS A 79 -20.96 -2.39 7.83
C LYS A 79 -21.76 -2.18 6.56
N GLU A 80 -21.36 -2.76 5.45
CA GLU A 80 -22.01 -2.62 4.16
C GLU A 80 -22.39 -4.00 3.59
N PRO A 81 -23.53 -4.13 2.87
CA PRO A 81 -24.01 -5.41 2.37
C PRO A 81 -23.31 -5.83 1.07
N VAL A 82 -22.00 -5.87 1.10
CA VAL A 82 -21.13 -6.21 -0.03
C VAL A 82 -20.55 -7.61 0.16
N GLN A 83 -20.31 -8.33 -0.93
CA GLN A 83 -19.77 -9.70 -0.91
C GLN A 83 -18.28 -9.68 -1.28
N THR A 84 -17.41 -10.03 -0.32
CA THR A 84 -15.95 -10.05 -0.50
C THR A 84 -15.29 -11.30 0.10
N PRO A 85 -15.73 -12.53 -0.27
CA PRO A 85 -15.28 -13.76 0.39
C PRO A 85 -13.79 -14.06 0.25
N ASN A 86 -13.11 -13.55 -0.79
CA ASN A 86 -11.68 -13.77 -1.00
C ASN A 86 -10.84 -12.80 -0.16
N LEU A 87 -11.25 -11.53 -0.06
CA LEU A 87 -10.64 -10.54 0.84
C LEU A 87 -10.85 -10.94 2.31
N ASP A 88 -12.03 -11.45 2.67
CA ASP A 88 -12.32 -11.93 4.01
C ASP A 88 -11.44 -13.10 4.41
N ARG A 89 -11.18 -14.02 3.46
CA ARG A 89 -10.24 -15.11 3.67
C ARG A 89 -8.82 -14.59 3.85
N LEU A 90 -8.38 -13.63 3.01
CA LEU A 90 -7.06 -13.01 3.13
C LEU A 90 -6.90 -12.29 4.47
N ALA A 91 -7.93 -11.55 4.90
CA ALA A 91 -7.99 -10.89 6.20
C ALA A 91 -7.90 -11.89 7.37
N SER A 92 -8.54 -13.05 7.25
CA SER A 92 -8.48 -14.11 8.28
C SER A 92 -7.09 -14.79 8.37
N GLU A 93 -6.27 -14.68 7.34
CA GLU A 93 -4.91 -15.23 7.29
C GLU A 93 -3.82 -14.18 7.59
N GLY A 94 -4.18 -12.91 7.79
CA GLY A 94 -3.28 -11.78 7.99
C GLY A 94 -3.76 -10.75 8.99
N ILE A 95 -3.23 -9.53 8.91
CA ILE A 95 -3.64 -8.38 9.72
C ILE A 95 -4.68 -7.59 8.92
N LEU A 96 -5.89 -7.45 9.48
CA LEU A 96 -6.94 -6.56 8.99
C LEU A 96 -6.87 -5.24 9.75
N PHE A 97 -6.56 -4.14 9.06
CA PHE A 97 -6.59 -2.81 9.65
C PHE A 97 -7.99 -2.23 9.57
N THR A 98 -8.57 -1.91 10.73
CA THR A 98 -9.94 -1.38 10.82
C THR A 98 -9.97 0.15 10.76
N ASP A 99 -8.82 0.81 10.83
CA ASP A 99 -8.69 2.27 10.89
C ASP A 99 -7.64 2.83 9.90
N ALA A 100 -7.36 2.08 8.82
CA ALA A 100 -6.45 2.54 7.76
C ALA A 100 -7.05 3.69 6.94
N VAL A 101 -6.20 4.63 6.51
CA VAL A 101 -6.63 5.85 5.83
C VAL A 101 -5.75 6.25 4.65
N SER A 102 -6.32 7.03 3.73
CA SER A 102 -5.59 7.86 2.77
C SER A 102 -5.43 9.26 3.36
N SER A 103 -4.21 9.71 3.57
CA SER A 103 -3.94 11.07 4.10
C SER A 103 -4.28 12.18 3.10
N TYR A 104 -4.33 11.86 1.82
CA TYR A 104 -4.84 12.75 0.77
C TYR A 104 -5.74 11.92 -0.14
N PRO A 105 -7.06 11.93 0.08
CA PRO A 105 -7.99 11.02 -0.61
C PRO A 105 -8.27 11.45 -2.06
N VAL A 106 -7.22 11.47 -2.88
CA VAL A 106 -7.21 11.75 -4.33
C VAL A 106 -6.12 10.91 -4.97
N SER A 107 -6.39 10.35 -6.14
CA SER A 107 -5.57 9.30 -6.75
C SER A 107 -4.08 9.67 -6.91
N SER A 108 -3.73 10.74 -7.67
CA SER A 108 -2.30 11.04 -7.91
C SER A 108 -1.54 11.42 -6.64
N PRO A 109 -2.05 12.30 -5.75
CA PRO A 109 -1.37 12.59 -4.49
C PRO A 109 -1.18 11.37 -3.59
N ALA A 110 -2.23 10.54 -3.43
CA ALA A 110 -2.12 9.33 -2.62
C ALA A 110 -1.05 8.38 -3.18
N ARG A 111 -1.08 8.13 -4.51
CA ARG A 111 -0.11 7.27 -5.19
C ARG A 111 1.31 7.81 -5.12
N ALA A 112 1.50 9.13 -5.27
CA ALA A 112 2.81 9.76 -5.11
C ALA A 112 3.35 9.60 -3.68
N MET A 113 2.50 9.79 -2.66
CA MET A 113 2.88 9.54 -1.26
C MET A 113 3.23 8.07 -1.02
N LEU A 114 2.47 7.11 -1.58
CA LEU A 114 2.82 5.69 -1.53
C LEU A 114 4.20 5.42 -2.14
N MET A 115 4.43 5.95 -3.36
CA MET A 115 5.65 5.65 -4.11
C MET A 115 6.89 6.27 -3.47
N THR A 116 6.78 7.45 -2.85
CA THR A 116 7.91 8.24 -2.34
C THR A 116 8.07 8.21 -0.81
N GLY A 117 7.00 7.88 -0.06
CA GLY A 117 6.97 8.07 1.40
C GLY A 117 7.05 9.53 1.83
N MET A 118 6.77 10.48 0.92
CA MET A 118 6.82 11.93 1.19
C MET A 118 5.45 12.56 1.02
N TYR A 119 5.16 13.60 1.82
CA TYR A 119 3.92 14.37 1.73
C TYR A 119 3.93 15.34 0.53
N PRO A 120 2.76 15.87 0.11
CA PRO A 120 2.62 16.64 -1.14
C PRO A 120 3.56 17.83 -1.27
N ALA A 121 3.84 18.54 -0.18
CA ALA A 121 4.78 19.67 -0.19
C ALA A 121 6.22 19.25 -0.55
N ALA A 122 6.60 18.01 -0.25
CA ALA A 122 7.93 17.47 -0.52
C ALA A 122 8.02 16.71 -1.85
N ASN A 123 6.95 15.97 -2.25
CA ASN A 123 6.96 15.20 -3.50
C ASN A 123 6.44 15.99 -4.72
N GLY A 124 5.85 17.18 -4.53
CA GLY A 124 5.36 18.05 -5.59
C GLY A 124 3.99 17.68 -6.20
N VAL A 125 3.42 16.51 -5.86
CA VAL A 125 2.14 16.07 -6.42
C VAL A 125 0.99 16.59 -5.55
N THR A 126 0.62 17.84 -5.77
CA THR A 126 -0.37 18.60 -4.97
C THR A 126 -1.81 18.44 -5.45
N GLY A 127 -2.04 17.67 -6.51
CA GLY A 127 -3.36 17.39 -7.09
C GLY A 127 -3.28 16.26 -8.10
N ASN A 128 -4.38 15.95 -8.80
CA ASN A 128 -4.35 14.95 -9.85
C ASN A 128 -3.47 15.37 -11.04
N CYS A 129 -2.71 14.42 -11.58
CA CYS A 129 -1.97 14.57 -12.83
C CYS A 129 -2.96 14.65 -13.99
N ASN A 130 -3.25 15.86 -14.43
CA ASN A 130 -4.15 16.15 -15.54
C ASN A 130 -3.74 17.46 -16.25
N SER A 131 -4.36 17.75 -17.41
CA SER A 131 -3.98 18.90 -18.21
C SER A 131 -4.25 20.27 -17.57
N GLN A 132 -5.11 20.38 -16.57
CA GLN A 132 -5.34 21.61 -15.81
C GLN A 132 -4.23 21.86 -14.80
N ASN A 133 -3.63 20.82 -14.26
CA ASN A 133 -2.58 20.91 -13.24
C ASN A 133 -1.16 20.84 -13.84
N THR A 134 -1.03 20.46 -15.11
CA THR A 134 0.26 20.47 -15.85
C THR A 134 1.00 21.81 -15.75
N PRO A 135 0.35 23.01 -15.85
CA PRO A 135 1.05 24.28 -15.71
C PRO A 135 1.73 24.51 -14.34
N TYR A 136 1.33 23.76 -13.33
CA TYR A 136 1.87 23.82 -11.97
C TYR A 136 2.90 22.72 -11.68
N GLY A 137 3.27 21.91 -12.69
CA GLY A 137 4.26 20.84 -12.55
C GLY A 137 3.77 19.65 -11.71
N VAL A 138 2.46 19.41 -11.67
CA VAL A 138 1.87 18.35 -10.85
C VAL A 138 2.04 17.00 -11.56
N GLU A 139 3.17 16.37 -11.30
CA GLU A 139 3.49 14.99 -11.71
C GLU A 139 4.62 14.44 -10.84
N LEU A 140 4.80 13.12 -10.81
CA LEU A 140 5.89 12.50 -10.07
C LEU A 140 7.22 12.81 -10.74
N SER A 141 8.18 13.36 -9.99
CA SER A 141 9.52 13.63 -10.52
C SER A 141 10.26 12.33 -10.84
N GLU A 142 10.95 12.28 -11.98
CA GLU A 142 11.82 11.15 -12.36
C GLU A 142 13.01 10.97 -11.39
N GLU A 143 13.37 12.02 -10.64
CA GLU A 143 14.44 11.99 -9.63
C GLU A 143 13.94 11.44 -8.28
N SER A 144 12.65 11.20 -8.12
CA SER A 144 12.10 10.62 -6.89
C SER A 144 12.61 9.20 -6.68
N VAL A 145 13.06 8.90 -5.47
CA VAL A 145 13.43 7.53 -5.10
C VAL A 145 12.18 6.80 -4.58
N CYS A 146 11.59 5.98 -5.42
CA CYS A 146 10.44 5.16 -5.08
C CYS A 146 10.86 3.86 -4.39
N TRP A 147 9.96 3.27 -3.57
CA TRP A 147 10.26 1.97 -2.95
C TRP A 147 10.55 0.87 -3.98
N SER A 148 10.00 0.98 -5.19
CA SER A 148 10.26 0.07 -6.31
C SER A 148 11.67 0.20 -6.87
N ASP A 149 12.26 1.42 -6.86
CA ASP A 149 13.66 1.63 -7.23
C ASP A 149 14.58 0.90 -6.24
N VAL A 150 14.31 1.05 -4.94
CA VAL A 150 15.04 0.34 -3.88
C VAL A 150 14.96 -1.17 -4.07
N LEU A 151 13.79 -1.72 -4.36
CA LEU A 151 13.64 -3.16 -4.62
C LEU A 151 14.40 -3.61 -5.87
N LYS A 152 14.38 -2.80 -6.92
CA LYS A 152 15.13 -3.08 -8.16
C LYS A 152 16.63 -3.11 -7.92
N GLU A 153 17.17 -2.13 -7.21
CA GLU A 153 18.59 -2.07 -6.84
C GLU A 153 19.01 -3.27 -5.97
N GLU A 154 18.12 -3.72 -5.10
CA GLU A 154 18.31 -4.89 -4.24
C GLU A 154 18.03 -6.24 -4.96
N GLY A 155 17.85 -6.20 -6.28
CA GLY A 155 17.83 -7.37 -7.15
C GLY A 155 16.47 -8.03 -7.32
N TYR A 156 15.36 -7.41 -6.93
CA TYR A 156 14.02 -7.91 -7.24
C TYR A 156 13.73 -7.85 -8.74
N ARG A 157 12.94 -8.80 -9.24
CA ARG A 157 12.25 -8.68 -10.52
C ARG A 157 10.94 -7.94 -10.27
N THR A 158 10.72 -6.85 -10.97
CA THR A 158 9.63 -5.92 -10.66
C THR A 158 8.60 -5.87 -11.76
N ALA A 159 7.31 -5.76 -11.39
CA ALA A 159 6.21 -5.60 -12.34
C ALA A 159 5.18 -4.57 -11.85
N TYR A 160 4.65 -3.77 -12.78
CA TYR A 160 3.48 -2.92 -12.54
C TYR A 160 2.39 -3.24 -13.56
N ILE A 161 1.15 -3.46 -13.09
CA ILE A 161 0.00 -3.83 -13.89
C ILE A 161 -1.18 -2.95 -13.48
N GLY A 162 -1.78 -2.21 -14.41
CA GLY A 162 -2.96 -1.39 -14.20
C GLY A 162 -2.71 0.12 -14.12
N LYS A 163 -3.54 0.83 -13.36
CA LYS A 163 -3.54 2.29 -13.27
C LYS A 163 -2.31 2.86 -12.57
N TRP A 164 -1.58 3.75 -13.24
CA TRP A 164 -0.42 4.47 -12.70
C TRP A 164 -0.77 5.87 -12.20
N HIS A 165 -1.27 6.74 -13.07
CA HIS A 165 -1.78 8.10 -12.83
C HIS A 165 -0.77 9.05 -12.14
N LEU A 166 0.50 9.00 -12.50
CA LEU A 166 1.55 9.86 -11.94
C LEU A 166 2.32 10.67 -13.00
N ASP A 167 1.96 10.54 -14.27
CA ASP A 167 2.43 11.39 -15.37
C ASP A 167 1.34 12.35 -15.81
N ALA A 168 1.72 13.61 -16.05
CA ALA A 168 0.81 14.64 -16.51
C ALA A 168 0.67 14.60 -18.04
N PRO A 169 -0.53 14.79 -18.59
CA PRO A 169 -0.72 14.85 -20.05
C PRO A 169 -0.27 16.19 -20.63
N TYR A 170 0.59 16.14 -21.66
CA TYR A 170 1.06 17.29 -22.41
C TYR A 170 0.57 17.27 -23.85
N ARG A 171 0.32 18.44 -24.44
CA ARG A 171 -0.11 18.57 -25.84
C ARG A 171 0.99 18.16 -26.82
N PRO A 172 0.67 17.46 -27.92
CA PRO A 172 -0.64 16.90 -28.26
C PRO A 172 -1.02 15.73 -27.36
N TYR A 173 -2.27 15.69 -26.88
CA TYR A 173 -2.73 14.62 -25.99
C TYR A 173 -2.89 13.30 -26.74
N VAL A 174 -2.63 12.18 -26.08
CA VAL A 174 -2.93 10.84 -26.60
C VAL A 174 -4.43 10.73 -26.87
N ASP A 175 -4.81 10.21 -28.04
CA ASP A 175 -6.23 10.10 -28.45
C ASP A 175 -6.91 8.92 -27.75
N THR A 176 -7.21 9.09 -26.48
CA THR A 176 -7.93 8.12 -25.65
C THR A 176 -9.24 8.68 -25.11
N TYR A 177 -10.14 7.81 -24.63
CA TYR A 177 -11.45 8.19 -24.11
C TYR A 177 -11.37 9.31 -23.05
N ASN A 178 -10.47 9.18 -22.06
CA ASN A 178 -10.31 10.14 -20.98
C ASN A 178 -9.65 11.48 -21.39
N ASN A 179 -9.25 11.63 -22.65
CA ASN A 179 -8.61 12.84 -23.16
C ASN A 179 -9.50 13.62 -24.14
N LYS A 180 -10.77 13.19 -24.34
CA LYS A 180 -11.70 13.82 -25.29
C LYS A 180 -12.51 14.98 -24.71
N GLY A 181 -12.49 15.15 -23.36
CA GLY A 181 -13.16 16.24 -22.66
C GLY A 181 -12.33 17.54 -22.64
N GLU A 182 -12.79 18.48 -21.83
CA GLU A 182 -12.07 19.75 -21.56
C GLU A 182 -10.74 19.51 -20.85
N VAL A 183 -10.67 18.43 -20.07
CA VAL A 183 -9.49 18.02 -19.29
C VAL A 183 -8.98 16.69 -19.85
N ALA A 184 -7.69 16.65 -20.19
CA ALA A 184 -7.01 15.40 -20.50
C ALA A 184 -6.46 14.79 -19.20
N TRP A 185 -6.62 13.47 -19.07
CA TRP A 185 -6.32 12.73 -17.86
C TRP A 185 -5.31 11.59 -18.05
N ASN A 186 -5.26 11.02 -19.25
CA ASN A 186 -4.49 9.81 -19.51
C ASN A 186 -3.19 10.14 -20.24
N GLU A 187 -2.06 9.66 -19.72
CA GLU A 187 -0.76 9.84 -20.34
C GLU A 187 0.05 8.55 -20.28
N TRP A 188 0.96 8.40 -21.23
CA TRP A 188 1.96 7.36 -21.30
C TRP A 188 3.10 7.64 -20.31
N CYS A 189 3.55 6.59 -19.62
CA CYS A 189 4.72 6.66 -18.76
C CYS A 189 5.95 6.13 -19.51
N PRO A 190 6.92 6.99 -19.86
CA PRO A 190 8.12 6.56 -20.56
C PRO A 190 9.01 5.69 -19.64
N PRO A 191 9.87 4.82 -20.22
CA PRO A 191 10.65 3.85 -19.45
C PRO A 191 11.47 4.44 -18.31
N GLU A 192 12.05 5.63 -18.50
CA GLU A 192 12.86 6.36 -17.51
C GLU A 192 12.08 6.83 -16.29
N ARG A 193 10.74 6.97 -16.41
CA ARG A 193 9.84 7.42 -15.34
C ARG A 193 9.09 6.26 -14.65
N ARG A 194 9.40 4.99 -14.98
CA ARG A 194 8.73 3.81 -14.40
C ARG A 194 9.29 3.37 -13.05
N HIS A 195 10.19 4.12 -12.46
CA HIS A 195 10.71 3.92 -11.10
C HIS A 195 10.99 2.46 -10.74
N GLY A 196 11.94 1.86 -11.46
CA GLY A 196 12.43 0.51 -11.14
C GLY A 196 11.54 -0.65 -11.62
N PHE A 197 10.39 -0.41 -12.26
CA PHE A 197 9.56 -1.49 -12.79
C PHE A 197 10.06 -2.01 -14.15
N ASP A 198 10.47 -3.29 -14.20
CA ASP A 198 10.95 -3.98 -15.40
C ASP A 198 9.85 -4.38 -16.35
N LYS A 199 8.79 -5.01 -15.80
CA LYS A 199 7.59 -5.39 -16.54
C LYS A 199 6.54 -4.32 -16.33
N TRP A 200 6.01 -3.81 -17.44
CA TRP A 200 5.05 -2.72 -17.45
C TRP A 200 3.85 -3.07 -18.31
N ILE A 201 2.66 -3.04 -17.74
CA ILE A 201 1.37 -3.18 -18.44
C ILE A 201 0.42 -2.19 -17.77
N ALA A 202 0.42 -0.93 -18.21
CA ALA A 202 -0.22 0.12 -17.44
C ALA A 202 -0.81 1.23 -18.32
N TYR A 203 -1.56 2.10 -17.68
CA TYR A 203 -2.14 3.34 -18.24
C TYR A 203 -2.11 4.44 -17.16
N GLY A 204 -2.25 5.69 -17.54
CA GLY A 204 -2.38 6.80 -16.61
C GLY A 204 -3.67 6.68 -15.80
N THR A 205 -4.80 7.14 -16.36
CA THR A 205 -6.14 6.83 -15.86
C THR A 205 -7.11 6.59 -17.03
N TYR A 206 -7.98 5.58 -16.91
CA TYR A 206 -8.87 5.19 -17.98
C TYR A 206 -10.15 4.52 -17.46
N ASP A 207 -11.31 5.15 -17.66
CA ASP A 207 -12.56 4.78 -16.99
C ASP A 207 -13.51 3.90 -17.80
N ASN A 208 -13.15 3.49 -19.02
CA ASN A 208 -13.92 2.47 -19.72
C ASN A 208 -13.49 1.07 -19.28
N HIS A 209 -14.01 0.63 -18.15
CA HIS A 209 -13.59 -0.61 -17.48
C HIS A 209 -13.90 -1.89 -18.26
N LEU A 210 -14.92 -1.89 -19.16
CA LEU A 210 -15.27 -3.04 -19.98
C LEU A 210 -14.41 -3.16 -21.25
N LYS A 211 -13.75 -2.08 -21.63
CA LYS A 211 -12.81 -2.05 -22.76
C LYS A 211 -11.58 -1.23 -22.41
N PRO A 212 -10.80 -1.66 -21.41
CA PRO A 212 -9.62 -0.94 -20.95
C PRO A 212 -8.54 -0.89 -22.05
N MET A 213 -7.61 0.05 -21.86
CA MET A 213 -6.45 0.20 -22.74
C MET A 213 -5.16 0.12 -21.92
N TYR A 214 -4.08 -0.30 -22.55
CA TYR A 214 -2.78 -0.43 -21.90
C TYR A 214 -1.64 -0.06 -22.83
N TRP A 215 -0.53 0.37 -22.24
CA TRP A 215 0.82 0.32 -22.81
C TRP A 215 1.58 -0.82 -22.16
N ASP A 216 2.32 -1.58 -22.94
CA ASP A 216 3.22 -2.59 -22.38
C ASP A 216 4.66 -2.09 -22.24
N THR A 217 5.54 -2.97 -21.78
CA THR A 217 6.96 -2.65 -21.46
C THR A 217 7.69 -1.97 -22.62
N LYS A 218 7.38 -2.32 -23.87
CA LYS A 218 8.10 -1.85 -25.06
C LYS A 218 7.32 -0.81 -25.87
N SER A 219 6.08 -0.53 -25.50
CA SER A 219 5.21 0.39 -26.22
C SER A 219 5.76 1.81 -26.19
N GLY A 220 5.81 2.45 -27.36
CA GLY A 220 5.91 3.89 -27.48
C GLY A 220 4.57 4.56 -27.14
N ARG A 221 4.56 5.89 -27.05
CA ARG A 221 3.41 6.69 -26.60
C ARG A 221 2.13 6.45 -27.43
N GLU A 222 2.25 6.25 -28.73
CA GLU A 222 1.11 6.00 -29.64
C GLU A 222 0.80 4.50 -29.82
N GLU A 223 1.54 3.61 -29.16
CA GLU A 223 1.43 2.15 -29.34
C GLU A 223 0.63 1.49 -28.21
N PHE A 224 -0.48 2.12 -27.82
CA PHE A 224 -1.41 1.52 -26.87
C PHE A 224 -2.37 0.55 -27.57
N TYR A 225 -2.95 -0.37 -26.77
CA TYR A 225 -3.92 -1.35 -27.27
C TYR A 225 -5.13 -1.45 -26.35
N TYR A 226 -6.28 -1.79 -26.95
CA TYR A 226 -7.52 -2.04 -26.22
C TYR A 226 -7.73 -3.54 -25.98
N VAL A 227 -8.38 -3.85 -24.87
CA VAL A 227 -8.71 -5.23 -24.50
C VAL A 227 -10.23 -5.39 -24.38
N ASN A 228 -10.77 -6.45 -25.00
CA ASN A 228 -12.20 -6.79 -24.89
C ASN A 228 -12.44 -7.73 -23.68
N GLN A 229 -12.07 -7.24 -22.51
CA GLN A 229 -12.20 -7.94 -21.23
C GLN A 229 -12.31 -6.88 -20.14
N TRP A 230 -13.04 -7.15 -19.07
CA TRP A 230 -13.09 -6.25 -17.93
C TRP A 230 -11.70 -6.03 -17.33
N GLY A 231 -11.36 -4.78 -16.97
CA GLY A 231 -10.01 -4.39 -16.52
C GLY A 231 -9.41 -5.30 -15.45
N PRO A 232 -10.05 -5.46 -14.28
CA PRO A 232 -9.55 -6.35 -13.22
C PRO A 232 -9.34 -7.80 -13.65
N ALA A 233 -10.17 -8.33 -14.56
CA ALA A 233 -10.01 -9.67 -15.09
C ALA A 233 -8.73 -9.80 -15.93
N TYR A 234 -8.48 -8.84 -16.82
CA TYR A 234 -7.26 -8.79 -17.61
C TYR A 234 -6.01 -8.58 -16.77
N GLU A 235 -6.06 -7.65 -15.82
CA GLU A 235 -4.95 -7.33 -14.91
C GLU A 235 -4.58 -8.55 -14.05
N ALA A 236 -5.60 -9.29 -13.56
CA ALA A 236 -5.38 -10.56 -12.86
C ALA A 236 -4.75 -11.64 -13.77
N ASP A 237 -5.18 -11.76 -15.05
CA ASP A 237 -4.57 -12.69 -16.00
C ASP A 237 -3.08 -12.37 -16.21
N ARG A 238 -2.71 -11.09 -16.35
CA ARG A 238 -1.30 -10.66 -16.49
C ARG A 238 -0.50 -10.90 -15.21
N ALA A 239 -1.10 -10.65 -14.05
CA ALA A 239 -0.49 -10.96 -12.76
C ALA A 239 -0.23 -12.47 -12.57
N ILE A 240 -1.21 -13.29 -12.91
CA ILE A 240 -1.09 -14.77 -12.86
C ILE A 240 0.00 -15.26 -13.82
N GLU A 241 0.06 -14.70 -15.03
CA GLU A 241 1.13 -15.02 -15.98
C GLU A 241 2.51 -14.68 -15.40
N PHE A 242 2.65 -13.49 -14.79
CA PHE A 242 3.91 -13.07 -14.16
C PHE A 242 4.29 -14.00 -13.00
N ILE A 243 3.35 -14.36 -12.13
CA ILE A 243 3.59 -15.31 -11.03
C ILE A 243 4.06 -16.66 -11.56
N ARG A 244 3.42 -17.19 -12.60
CA ARG A 244 3.78 -18.49 -13.18
C ARG A 244 5.13 -18.50 -13.87
N THR A 245 5.53 -17.38 -14.48
CA THR A 245 6.79 -17.26 -15.22
C THR A 245 7.96 -16.84 -14.33
N GLU A 246 7.73 -15.91 -13.39
CA GLU A 246 8.77 -15.36 -12.53
C GLU A 246 8.78 -15.96 -11.12
N GLY A 247 7.60 -16.29 -10.57
CA GLY A 247 7.49 -16.87 -9.22
C GLY A 247 8.09 -18.26 -9.10
N THR A 248 8.22 -19.00 -10.20
CA THR A 248 8.87 -20.32 -10.24
C THR A 248 10.41 -20.25 -10.31
N LYS A 249 10.98 -19.08 -10.60
CA LYS A 249 12.42 -18.84 -10.59
C LYS A 249 12.88 -18.57 -9.15
N THR A 250 13.81 -19.34 -8.66
CA THR A 250 14.27 -19.30 -7.26
C THR A 250 15.53 -18.48 -7.03
N ASP A 251 16.11 -17.94 -8.09
CA ASP A 251 17.39 -17.18 -8.05
C ASP A 251 17.22 -15.77 -7.43
N ARG A 252 16.06 -15.15 -7.63
CA ARG A 252 15.75 -13.80 -7.11
C ARG A 252 14.29 -13.68 -6.76
N PRO A 253 13.93 -12.89 -5.72
CA PRO A 253 12.54 -12.59 -5.41
C PRO A 253 11.89 -11.70 -6.47
N PHE A 254 10.58 -11.63 -6.48
CA PHE A 254 9.83 -10.69 -7.31
C PHE A 254 8.98 -9.73 -6.45
N ALA A 255 8.72 -8.54 -7.01
CA ALA A 255 7.78 -7.58 -6.48
C ALA A 255 6.81 -7.17 -7.60
N MET A 256 5.52 -7.27 -7.34
CA MET A 256 4.49 -6.96 -8.33
C MET A 256 3.43 -6.04 -7.71
N VAL A 257 3.08 -4.98 -8.45
CA VAL A 257 1.93 -4.13 -8.17
C VAL A 257 0.81 -4.49 -9.16
N VAL A 258 -0.40 -4.68 -8.64
CA VAL A 258 -1.63 -4.79 -9.44
C VAL A 258 -2.56 -3.68 -8.98
N SER A 259 -2.78 -2.70 -9.84
CA SER A 259 -3.52 -1.46 -9.55
C SER A 259 -4.79 -1.42 -10.37
N MET A 260 -5.87 -1.99 -9.83
CA MET A 260 -7.18 -2.08 -10.49
C MET A 260 -7.90 -0.73 -10.42
N ASN A 261 -8.48 -0.26 -11.55
CA ASN A 261 -9.23 1.00 -11.54
C ASN A 261 -10.62 0.87 -10.88
N PRO A 262 -11.45 -0.17 -11.12
CA PRO A 262 -12.67 -0.37 -10.33
C PRO A 262 -12.36 -0.56 -8.83
N PRO A 263 -13.23 -0.03 -7.94
CA PRO A 263 -14.54 0.57 -8.18
C PRO A 263 -14.56 2.08 -8.47
N HIS A 264 -13.56 2.67 -9.13
CA HIS A 264 -13.63 4.07 -9.60
C HIS A 264 -14.85 4.32 -10.47
N THR A 265 -15.25 5.59 -10.65
CA THR A 265 -16.41 6.03 -11.44
C THR A 265 -16.45 5.37 -12.82
N GLY A 266 -17.68 5.23 -13.35
CA GLY A 266 -18.01 4.30 -14.43
C GLY A 266 -18.56 3.00 -13.84
N TYR A 267 -19.26 3.12 -12.68
CA TYR A 267 -19.74 1.98 -11.90
C TYR A 267 -20.61 1.02 -12.70
N GLU A 268 -21.37 1.52 -13.69
CA GLU A 268 -22.19 0.72 -14.60
C GLU A 268 -21.35 -0.14 -15.56
N LEU A 269 -20.05 0.15 -15.70
CA LEU A 269 -19.13 -0.57 -16.58
C LEU A 269 -18.51 -1.80 -15.89
N VAL A 270 -19.37 -2.60 -15.31
CA VAL A 270 -19.06 -3.86 -14.62
C VAL A 270 -19.84 -5.02 -15.28
N PRO A 271 -19.29 -6.25 -15.32
CA PRO A 271 -19.98 -7.40 -15.89
C PRO A 271 -21.33 -7.69 -15.20
N GLU A 272 -22.35 -8.02 -16.00
CA GLU A 272 -23.72 -8.30 -15.55
C GLU A 272 -23.81 -9.42 -14.50
N THR A 273 -22.86 -10.34 -14.50
CA THR A 273 -22.78 -11.42 -13.49
C THR A 273 -22.64 -10.88 -12.07
N TYR A 274 -21.91 -9.78 -11.89
CA TYR A 274 -21.75 -9.14 -10.58
C TYR A 274 -22.93 -8.23 -10.24
N LYS A 275 -23.51 -7.51 -11.22
CA LYS A 275 -24.70 -6.65 -10.98
C LYS A 275 -25.87 -7.44 -10.40
N ARG A 276 -26.14 -8.62 -10.98
CA ARG A 276 -27.26 -9.50 -10.55
C ARG A 276 -27.18 -9.90 -9.06
N LEU A 277 -26.01 -9.87 -8.45
CA LEU A 277 -25.87 -10.16 -7.02
C LEU A 277 -26.55 -9.12 -6.14
N TYR A 278 -26.80 -7.94 -6.68
CA TYR A 278 -27.37 -6.79 -5.96
C TYR A 278 -28.76 -6.36 -6.47
N ASP A 279 -29.38 -7.09 -7.42
CA ASP A 279 -30.70 -6.80 -7.96
C ASP A 279 -31.80 -6.76 -6.88
N SER A 280 -31.63 -7.52 -5.78
CA SER A 280 -32.58 -7.60 -4.68
C SER A 280 -32.26 -6.69 -3.50
N LEU A 281 -31.20 -5.87 -3.58
CA LEU A 281 -30.80 -4.99 -2.49
C LEU A 281 -31.84 -3.87 -2.28
N ASP A 282 -32.38 -3.77 -1.07
CA ASP A 282 -33.23 -2.64 -0.69
C ASP A 282 -32.39 -1.39 -0.41
N VAL A 283 -32.12 -0.64 -1.48
CA VAL A 283 -31.30 0.58 -1.46
C VAL A 283 -31.92 1.65 -0.55
N GLU A 284 -33.26 1.73 -0.47
CA GLU A 284 -33.94 2.70 0.41
C GLU A 284 -33.76 2.32 1.88
N ALA A 285 -33.77 1.03 2.21
CA ALA A 285 -33.48 0.58 3.58
C ALA A 285 -32.03 0.86 3.95
N LEU A 286 -31.09 0.63 3.01
CA LEU A 286 -29.68 0.95 3.20
C LEU A 286 -29.47 2.46 3.42
N ALA A 287 -30.03 3.31 2.55
CA ALA A 287 -29.91 4.77 2.68
C ALA A 287 -30.44 5.29 4.04
N ARG A 288 -31.56 4.73 4.54
CA ARG A 288 -32.07 5.08 5.88
C ARG A 288 -31.15 4.72 7.05
N GLN A 289 -30.25 3.74 6.87
CA GLN A 289 -29.28 3.35 7.90
C GLN A 289 -28.04 4.25 7.90
N LEU A 290 -27.84 5.04 6.86
CA LEU A 290 -26.69 5.91 6.65
C LEU A 290 -27.14 7.39 6.77
N PRO A 291 -27.13 7.99 7.98
CA PRO A 291 -27.72 9.31 8.22
C PRO A 291 -27.01 10.46 7.50
N TYR A 292 -25.84 10.20 6.93
CA TYR A 292 -25.09 11.15 6.10
C TYR A 292 -25.50 11.12 4.62
N ILE A 293 -26.35 10.16 4.21
CA ILE A 293 -26.89 10.11 2.84
C ILE A 293 -28.10 11.04 2.75
N PRO A 294 -28.11 12.03 1.84
CA PRO A 294 -29.23 12.95 1.67
C PRO A 294 -30.53 12.24 1.23
N GLU A 295 -31.63 12.97 1.43
CA GLU A 295 -32.95 12.46 1.08
C GLU A 295 -33.08 12.19 -0.42
N LYS A 296 -33.97 11.27 -0.77
CA LYS A 296 -34.38 11.02 -2.15
C LYS A 296 -34.99 12.28 -2.76
N GLY A 297 -34.63 12.56 -4.02
CA GLY A 297 -35.04 13.77 -4.73
C GLY A 297 -34.04 14.92 -4.59
N THR A 298 -32.97 14.76 -3.82
CA THR A 298 -31.79 15.62 -3.89
C THR A 298 -30.77 15.02 -4.88
N PRO A 299 -29.96 15.84 -5.57
CA PRO A 299 -28.97 15.31 -6.54
C PRO A 299 -28.07 14.24 -5.94
N GLU A 300 -27.49 14.49 -4.77
CA GLU A 300 -26.54 13.61 -4.12
C GLU A 300 -27.22 12.37 -3.50
N GLY A 301 -28.45 12.54 -3.00
CA GLY A 301 -29.26 11.44 -2.51
C GLY A 301 -29.68 10.47 -3.61
N ASP A 302 -30.02 11.00 -4.78
CA ASP A 302 -30.34 10.19 -5.97
C ASP A 302 -29.07 9.56 -6.55
N TYR A 303 -27.95 10.29 -6.57
CA TYR A 303 -26.64 9.75 -6.99
C TYR A 303 -26.25 8.49 -6.20
N PHE A 304 -26.41 8.50 -4.86
CA PHE A 304 -26.19 7.30 -4.05
C PHE A 304 -27.05 6.13 -4.51
N ARG A 305 -28.35 6.37 -4.67
CA ARG A 305 -29.33 5.32 -5.00
C ARG A 305 -29.13 4.71 -6.37
N GLU A 306 -28.68 5.50 -7.32
CA GLU A 306 -28.41 5.07 -8.69
C GLU A 306 -27.13 4.24 -8.81
N ASN A 307 -26.14 4.50 -7.96
CA ASN A 307 -24.79 3.98 -8.16
C ASN A 307 -24.37 2.89 -7.17
N ILE A 308 -24.93 2.82 -5.97
CA ILE A 308 -24.40 1.97 -4.90
C ILE A 308 -24.39 0.47 -5.25
N CYS A 309 -25.42 -0.04 -5.95
CA CYS A 309 -25.46 -1.43 -6.37
C CYS A 309 -24.35 -1.77 -7.36
N ASN A 310 -24.10 -0.89 -8.33
CA ASN A 310 -23.01 -1.05 -9.29
C ASN A 310 -21.63 -0.92 -8.63
N TYR A 311 -21.50 -0.03 -7.65
CA TYR A 311 -20.28 0.09 -6.84
C TYR A 311 -19.95 -1.21 -6.10
N TYR A 312 -20.94 -1.83 -5.45
CA TYR A 312 -20.76 -3.13 -4.80
C TYR A 312 -20.48 -4.25 -5.79
N ALA A 313 -21.10 -4.23 -6.97
CA ALA A 313 -20.82 -5.17 -8.06
C ALA A 313 -19.35 -5.07 -8.52
N CYS A 314 -18.82 -3.84 -8.66
CA CYS A 314 -17.41 -3.62 -8.96
C CYS A 314 -16.49 -4.22 -7.88
N ILE A 315 -16.82 -4.00 -6.61
CA ILE A 315 -16.06 -4.51 -5.46
C ILE A 315 -16.04 -6.04 -5.45
N THR A 316 -17.19 -6.69 -5.62
CA THR A 316 -17.28 -8.16 -5.67
C THR A 316 -16.47 -8.74 -6.84
N GLY A 317 -16.49 -8.06 -7.98
CA GLY A 317 -15.65 -8.46 -9.12
C GLY A 317 -14.15 -8.31 -8.83
N VAL A 318 -13.73 -7.22 -8.19
CA VAL A 318 -12.34 -7.03 -7.74
C VAL A 318 -11.94 -8.13 -6.76
N ASP A 319 -12.80 -8.45 -5.78
CA ASP A 319 -12.58 -9.53 -4.81
C ASP A 319 -12.32 -10.89 -5.49
N GLU A 320 -13.14 -11.26 -6.49
CA GLU A 320 -12.92 -12.49 -7.25
C GLU A 320 -11.54 -12.53 -7.89
N HIS A 321 -11.11 -11.42 -8.50
CA HIS A 321 -9.83 -11.38 -9.20
C HIS A 321 -8.63 -11.31 -8.25
N VAL A 322 -8.76 -10.70 -7.08
CA VAL A 322 -7.79 -10.84 -5.98
C VAL A 322 -7.66 -12.30 -5.55
N GLY A 323 -8.79 -13.00 -5.38
CA GLY A 323 -8.81 -14.42 -5.07
C GLY A 323 -8.06 -15.28 -6.08
N ARG A 324 -8.21 -14.98 -7.39
CA ARG A 324 -7.48 -15.67 -8.47
C ARG A 324 -5.96 -15.46 -8.39
N ILE A 325 -5.51 -14.24 -8.08
CA ILE A 325 -4.08 -13.92 -7.90
C ILE A 325 -3.52 -14.69 -6.69
N VAL A 326 -4.21 -14.65 -5.55
CA VAL A 326 -3.80 -15.39 -4.35
C VAL A 326 -3.76 -16.91 -4.60
N GLN A 327 -4.71 -17.45 -5.36
CA GLN A 327 -4.71 -18.87 -5.72
C GLN A 327 -3.50 -19.22 -6.59
N ALA A 328 -3.12 -18.37 -7.55
CA ALA A 328 -1.93 -18.60 -8.37
C ALA A 328 -0.63 -18.63 -7.54
N LEU A 329 -0.51 -17.80 -6.50
CA LEU A 329 0.62 -17.89 -5.56
C LEU A 329 0.66 -19.24 -4.82
N LYS A 330 -0.51 -19.76 -4.42
CA LYS A 330 -0.65 -21.07 -3.78
C LYS A 330 -0.28 -22.21 -4.76
N ASP A 331 -0.79 -22.16 -5.98
CA ASP A 331 -0.53 -23.15 -7.03
C ASP A 331 0.95 -23.22 -7.43
N CYS A 332 1.64 -22.08 -7.43
CA CYS A 332 3.08 -21.99 -7.69
C CYS A 332 3.96 -22.29 -6.47
N GLY A 333 3.36 -22.57 -5.31
CA GLY A 333 4.08 -22.90 -4.07
C GLY A 333 4.86 -21.75 -3.44
N VAL A 334 4.58 -20.48 -3.85
CA VAL A 334 5.30 -19.29 -3.35
C VAL A 334 4.53 -18.49 -2.31
N TYR A 335 3.25 -18.82 -2.06
CA TYR A 335 2.37 -18.11 -1.14
C TYR A 335 2.99 -17.88 0.25
N ASN A 336 3.59 -18.91 0.84
CA ASN A 336 4.14 -18.83 2.20
C ASN A 336 5.36 -17.89 2.31
N ASN A 337 6.06 -17.63 1.19
CA ASN A 337 7.19 -16.70 1.12
C ASN A 337 6.83 -15.41 0.35
N THR A 338 5.58 -15.00 0.41
CA THR A 338 5.09 -13.79 -0.24
C THR A 338 4.40 -12.89 0.78
N LEU A 339 4.83 -11.64 0.89
CA LEU A 339 4.10 -10.59 1.56
C LEU A 339 3.03 -10.09 0.59
N ILE A 340 1.76 -10.19 0.97
CA ILE A 340 0.61 -9.75 0.19
C ILE A 340 -0.02 -8.55 0.89
N ILE A 341 -0.19 -7.45 0.16
CA ILE A 341 -0.93 -6.27 0.60
C ILE A 341 -2.16 -6.12 -0.30
N PHE A 342 -3.33 -5.91 0.31
CA PHE A 342 -4.51 -5.41 -0.38
C PHE A 342 -4.94 -4.08 0.24
N THR A 343 -5.19 -3.06 -0.60
CA THR A 343 -5.60 -1.73 -0.13
C THR A 343 -6.27 -0.89 -1.24
N SER A 344 -6.52 0.40 -0.97
CA SER A 344 -6.99 1.41 -1.91
C SER A 344 -6.22 2.71 -1.74
N ASP A 345 -6.21 3.54 -2.78
CA ASP A 345 -5.62 4.89 -2.71
C ASP A 345 -6.52 5.89 -1.97
N HIS A 346 -7.84 5.72 -1.99
CA HIS A 346 -8.84 6.49 -1.23
C HIS A 346 -10.21 5.82 -1.29
N GLY A 347 -11.16 6.32 -0.48
CA GLY A 347 -12.56 5.98 -0.56
C GLY A 347 -13.39 6.91 -1.44
N VAL A 348 -14.71 7.01 -1.17
CA VAL A 348 -15.66 7.86 -1.88
C VAL A 348 -16.88 8.14 -1.01
N CYS A 349 -17.39 9.39 -1.02
CA CYS A 349 -18.61 9.76 -0.27
C CYS A 349 -19.88 9.22 -0.92
N MET A 350 -19.90 9.04 -2.24
CA MET A 350 -21.07 8.50 -2.97
C MET A 350 -22.37 9.27 -2.68
N GLY A 351 -22.31 10.61 -2.66
CA GLY A 351 -23.44 11.48 -2.30
C GLY A 351 -23.53 11.78 -0.79
N GLY A 352 -22.85 10.99 0.05
CA GLY A 352 -22.80 11.26 1.49
C GLY A 352 -22.24 12.65 1.82
N HIS A 353 -22.78 13.29 2.85
CA HIS A 353 -22.44 14.68 3.25
C HIS A 353 -22.64 15.73 2.13
N GLY A 354 -23.46 15.44 1.12
CA GLY A 354 -23.63 16.32 -0.04
C GLY A 354 -22.43 16.30 -1.01
N VAL A 355 -21.62 15.24 -0.99
CA VAL A 355 -20.41 15.08 -1.81
C VAL A 355 -20.51 13.79 -2.63
N GLU A 356 -20.60 13.90 -3.96
CA GLU A 356 -20.63 12.72 -4.84
C GLU A 356 -19.28 11.99 -4.85
N GLY A 357 -18.18 12.72 -4.84
CA GLY A 357 -16.81 12.23 -5.03
C GLY A 357 -16.04 11.97 -3.74
N LYS A 358 -14.84 12.47 -3.71
CA LYS A 358 -13.78 12.30 -2.70
C LYS A 358 -13.07 13.64 -2.49
N ASN A 359 -11.87 13.65 -1.94
CA ASN A 359 -11.06 14.85 -1.66
C ASN A 359 -11.56 15.67 -0.47
N VAL A 360 -12.21 14.99 0.48
CA VAL A 360 -12.73 15.54 1.71
C VAL A 360 -12.30 14.66 2.90
N PHE A 361 -12.42 15.21 4.10
CA PHE A 361 -11.96 14.59 5.35
C PHE A 361 -12.98 13.66 6.01
N TYR A 362 -14.09 13.37 5.35
CA TYR A 362 -15.07 12.40 5.85
C TYR A 362 -14.55 10.98 5.78
N GLU A 363 -15.00 10.12 6.71
CA GLU A 363 -14.52 8.74 6.83
C GLU A 363 -14.72 7.95 5.53
N GLU A 364 -15.81 8.19 4.80
CA GLU A 364 -16.12 7.53 3.52
C GLU A 364 -15.09 7.86 2.43
N SER A 365 -14.47 9.03 2.49
CA SER A 365 -13.42 9.46 1.57
C SER A 365 -12.02 9.03 2.05
N MET A 366 -11.74 9.14 3.36
CA MET A 366 -10.42 8.88 3.94
C MET A 366 -10.17 7.41 4.22
N ARG A 367 -11.15 6.67 4.79
CA ARG A 367 -10.92 5.27 5.17
C ARG A 367 -10.83 4.37 3.96
N ILE A 368 -9.82 3.50 4.00
CA ILE A 368 -9.52 2.54 2.95
C ILE A 368 -9.46 1.12 3.50
N PRO A 369 -9.76 0.09 2.70
CA PRO A 369 -9.45 -1.28 3.07
C PRO A 369 -7.94 -1.43 3.19
N MET A 370 -7.47 -2.20 4.17
CA MET A 370 -6.06 -2.57 4.25
C MET A 370 -5.90 -3.92 4.93
N ILE A 371 -5.25 -4.84 4.21
CA ILE A 371 -4.92 -6.19 4.68
C ILE A 371 -3.44 -6.42 4.40
N CYS A 372 -2.69 -6.85 5.40
CA CYS A 372 -1.31 -7.33 5.26
C CYS A 372 -1.27 -8.81 5.61
N CYS A 373 -0.91 -9.67 4.66
CA CYS A 373 -0.83 -11.11 4.85
C CYS A 373 0.56 -11.63 4.46
N TRP A 374 1.24 -12.25 5.41
CA TRP A 374 2.47 -13.01 5.15
C TRP A 374 2.47 -14.25 6.03
N LYS A 375 2.19 -15.37 5.40
CA LYS A 375 2.02 -16.64 6.11
C LYS A 375 3.23 -16.98 6.98
N ASN A 376 2.97 -17.34 8.23
CA ASN A 376 3.98 -17.70 9.23
C ASN A 376 4.95 -16.55 9.64
N LYS A 377 4.65 -15.32 9.28
CA LYS A 377 5.45 -14.13 9.66
C LYS A 377 4.61 -13.07 10.35
N LEU A 378 3.42 -12.79 9.81
CA LEU A 378 2.45 -11.89 10.44
C LEU A 378 1.40 -12.72 11.18
N HIS A 379 1.03 -12.29 12.39
CA HIS A 379 0.03 -12.96 13.20
C HIS A 379 -1.37 -12.48 12.79
N PRO A 380 -2.30 -13.39 12.40
CA PRO A 380 -3.65 -13.00 12.01
C PRO A 380 -4.37 -12.29 13.15
N GLN A 381 -4.79 -11.04 12.91
CA GLN A 381 -5.48 -10.21 13.90
C GLN A 381 -6.22 -9.04 13.24
N LYS A 382 -7.17 -8.44 13.98
CA LYS A 382 -7.70 -7.11 13.66
C LYS A 382 -6.88 -6.06 14.43
N SER A 383 -6.54 -4.96 13.76
CA SER A 383 -5.79 -3.86 14.36
C SER A 383 -6.49 -2.53 14.08
N ASP A 384 -6.61 -1.70 15.08
CA ASP A 384 -7.08 -0.31 15.00
C ASP A 384 -5.94 0.69 14.78
N LEU A 385 -4.74 0.21 14.45
CA LEU A 385 -3.60 1.05 14.10
C LEU A 385 -4.00 2.00 12.96
N PRO A 386 -3.92 3.33 13.14
CA PRO A 386 -4.30 4.30 12.13
C PRO A 386 -3.23 4.39 11.04
N MET A 387 -3.04 3.29 10.30
CA MET A 387 -2.03 3.18 9.27
C MET A 387 -2.43 3.97 8.02
N ALA A 388 -1.57 4.88 7.57
CA ALA A 388 -1.80 5.58 6.31
C ALA A 388 -1.30 4.78 5.11
N PHE A 389 -1.95 4.99 3.96
CA PHE A 389 -1.51 4.46 2.68
C PHE A 389 -0.04 4.81 2.37
N ALA A 390 0.38 6.02 2.71
CA ALA A 390 1.75 6.48 2.56
C ALA A 390 2.77 5.77 3.49
N ASP A 391 2.34 5.30 4.66
CA ASP A 391 3.20 4.58 5.61
C ASP A 391 3.67 3.22 5.08
N LEU A 392 3.01 2.73 4.00
CA LEU A 392 3.38 1.47 3.37
C LEU A 392 4.80 1.49 2.79
N TYR A 393 5.31 2.63 2.32
CA TYR A 393 6.70 2.72 1.82
C TYR A 393 7.73 2.20 2.84
N PRO A 394 7.94 2.87 3.99
CA PRO A 394 8.94 2.41 4.95
C PRO A 394 8.56 1.10 5.62
N THR A 395 7.26 0.86 5.82
CA THR A 395 6.75 -0.36 6.46
C THR A 395 7.03 -1.61 5.62
N LEU A 396 6.81 -1.56 4.30
CA LEU A 396 7.11 -2.67 3.39
C LEU A 396 8.60 -3.02 3.40
N LEU A 397 9.47 -2.01 3.24
CA LEU A 397 10.92 -2.22 3.23
C LEU A 397 11.39 -2.81 4.57
N SER A 398 10.87 -2.32 5.68
CA SER A 398 11.21 -2.85 7.01
C SER A 398 10.75 -4.30 7.16
N LEU A 399 9.51 -4.64 6.80
CA LEU A 399 8.98 -6.02 6.88
C LEU A 399 9.82 -7.02 6.09
N ILE A 400 10.33 -6.64 4.92
CA ILE A 400 11.13 -7.53 4.08
C ILE A 400 12.64 -7.47 4.40
N GLY A 401 13.02 -6.81 5.51
CA GLY A 401 14.39 -6.75 6.01
C GLY A 401 15.29 -5.75 5.28
N MET A 402 14.71 -4.67 4.77
CA MET A 402 15.39 -3.59 4.06
C MET A 402 15.25 -2.23 4.77
N GLU A 403 15.13 -2.21 6.08
CA GLU A 403 14.98 -0.97 6.85
C GLU A 403 16.15 -0.01 6.66
N ALA A 404 17.37 -0.54 6.50
CA ALA A 404 18.57 0.27 6.28
C ALA A 404 18.60 0.95 4.90
N GLN A 405 17.77 0.53 3.96
CA GLN A 405 17.63 1.09 2.61
C GLN A 405 16.53 2.15 2.52
N ILE A 406 15.79 2.41 3.59
CA ILE A 406 14.78 3.49 3.60
C ILE A 406 15.51 4.83 3.44
N PRO A 407 15.22 5.62 2.39
CA PRO A 407 15.85 6.93 2.19
C PRO A 407 15.54 7.91 3.32
N ALA A 408 16.50 8.79 3.63
CA ALA A 408 16.31 9.84 4.64
C ALA A 408 15.23 10.88 4.26
N SER A 409 14.82 10.93 2.98
CA SER A 409 13.74 11.78 2.49
C SER A 409 12.34 11.29 2.87
N VAL A 410 12.20 10.04 3.27
CA VAL A 410 10.90 9.45 3.69
C VAL A 410 10.42 10.14 4.96
N GLN A 411 9.19 10.65 4.92
CA GLN A 411 8.56 11.42 6.00
C GLN A 411 7.49 10.63 6.77
N THR A 412 7.07 9.48 6.24
CA THR A 412 5.97 8.68 6.76
C THR A 412 6.43 7.66 7.81
N HIS A 413 5.47 7.09 8.57
CA HIS A 413 5.79 6.21 9.69
C HIS A 413 6.17 4.79 9.23
N ASN A 414 7.19 4.24 9.85
CA ASN A 414 7.54 2.82 9.70
C ASN A 414 6.87 1.99 10.81
N TRP A 415 5.83 1.27 10.45
CA TRP A 415 5.12 0.35 11.36
C TRP A 415 5.66 -1.09 11.29
N GLY A 416 6.61 -1.40 10.41
CA GLY A 416 7.12 -2.76 10.19
C GLY A 416 7.52 -3.50 11.47
N PRO A 417 8.33 -2.92 12.39
CA PRO A 417 8.67 -3.57 13.65
C PRO A 417 7.44 -3.90 14.50
N LEU A 418 6.42 -3.01 14.53
CA LEU A 418 5.21 -3.21 15.32
C LEU A 418 4.35 -4.35 14.75
N LEU A 419 4.27 -4.47 13.41
CA LEU A 419 3.45 -5.48 12.75
C LEU A 419 3.98 -6.91 12.94
N LEU A 420 5.24 -7.08 13.36
CA LEU A 420 5.84 -8.39 13.65
C LEU A 420 5.49 -8.91 15.05
N HIS A 421 4.86 -8.12 15.90
CA HIS A 421 4.42 -8.55 17.22
C HIS A 421 3.19 -9.44 17.14
N GLU A 422 3.05 -10.39 18.08
CA GLU A 422 1.87 -11.26 18.19
C GLU A 422 0.59 -10.45 18.43
N GLU A 423 0.69 -9.35 19.19
CA GLU A 423 -0.39 -8.42 19.47
C GLU A 423 0.09 -6.99 19.16
N ILE A 424 -0.59 -6.32 18.25
CA ILE A 424 -0.28 -4.94 17.89
C ILE A 424 -0.94 -4.01 18.91
N GLN A 425 -0.10 -3.20 19.57
CA GLN A 425 -0.54 -2.17 20.51
C GLN A 425 -0.49 -0.80 19.83
N THR A 426 -1.65 -0.24 19.53
CA THR A 426 -1.74 1.09 18.90
C THR A 426 -1.20 2.18 19.84
N PRO A 427 -0.18 2.97 19.43
CA PRO A 427 0.31 4.08 20.22
C PRO A 427 -0.81 5.12 20.46
N LYS A 428 -0.94 5.60 21.72
CA LYS A 428 -2.02 6.54 22.11
C LYS A 428 -1.94 7.88 21.38
N GLU A 429 -0.74 8.30 21.02
CA GLU A 429 -0.46 9.56 20.33
C GLU A 429 -0.50 9.41 18.81
N ALA A 430 -0.78 8.20 18.30
CA ALA A 430 -0.85 7.96 16.86
C ALA A 430 -1.97 8.80 16.23
N PHE A 431 -1.63 9.48 15.16
CA PHE A 431 -2.57 10.20 14.31
C PHE A 431 -2.15 10.08 12.85
N GLN A 432 -3.08 10.41 11.95
CA GLN A 432 -2.78 10.53 10.53
C GLN A 432 -3.09 11.94 10.05
N PRO A 433 -2.20 12.54 9.26
CA PRO A 433 -2.46 13.85 8.68
C PRO A 433 -3.49 13.74 7.56
N TYR A 434 -4.21 14.83 7.34
CA TYR A 434 -5.09 15.04 6.20
C TYR A 434 -4.62 16.22 5.36
N TYR A 435 -4.63 16.05 4.05
CA TYR A 435 -4.22 17.06 3.07
C TYR A 435 -5.30 17.30 2.02
N TYR A 436 -5.46 18.54 1.66
CA TYR A 436 -5.99 19.05 0.41
C TYR A 436 -5.17 20.26 0.01
N CYS A 437 -4.49 20.20 -1.12
CA CYS A 437 -3.68 21.29 -1.64
C CYS A 437 -4.38 21.95 -2.83
N VAL A 438 -4.15 23.24 -3.00
CA VAL A 438 -4.51 23.96 -4.22
C VAL A 438 -3.29 23.89 -5.15
N PRO A 439 -3.36 23.25 -6.33
CA PRO A 439 -2.18 23.06 -7.19
C PRO A 439 -1.49 24.35 -7.62
N SER A 440 -2.26 25.43 -7.80
CA SER A 440 -1.73 26.78 -8.13
C SER A 440 -1.13 27.52 -6.94
N ASP A 441 -1.43 27.09 -5.71
CA ASP A 441 -0.90 27.67 -4.47
C ASP A 441 -0.81 26.60 -3.38
N SER A 442 0.33 25.94 -3.30
CA SER A 442 0.58 24.87 -2.33
C SER A 442 0.52 25.32 -0.86
N THR A 443 0.46 26.63 -0.60
CA THR A 443 0.31 27.18 0.74
C THR A 443 -1.16 27.27 1.18
N SER A 444 -2.11 27.20 0.27
CA SER A 444 -3.56 27.20 0.52
C SER A 444 -4.16 25.81 0.55
N GLY A 445 -5.42 25.71 0.96
CA GLY A 445 -6.20 24.49 1.01
C GLY A 445 -6.51 24.05 2.43
N ARG A 446 -6.53 22.76 2.68
CA ARG A 446 -6.85 22.17 3.99
C ARG A 446 -5.71 21.36 4.54
N ARG A 447 -5.51 21.46 5.86
CA ARG A 447 -4.66 20.54 6.61
C ARG A 447 -5.40 20.10 7.86
N GLY A 448 -5.18 18.87 8.25
CA GLY A 448 -5.84 18.32 9.42
C GLY A 448 -5.08 17.17 10.04
N ILE A 449 -5.57 16.73 11.19
CA ILE A 449 -5.14 15.50 11.86
C ILE A 449 -6.36 14.65 12.23
N ARG A 450 -6.20 13.36 12.05
CA ARG A 450 -7.16 12.34 12.44
C ARG A 450 -6.54 11.46 13.51
N THR A 451 -7.01 11.61 14.72
CA THR A 451 -6.59 10.83 15.90
C THR A 451 -7.53 9.64 16.11
N ALA A 452 -7.27 8.80 17.10
CA ALA A 452 -8.20 7.73 17.49
C ALA A 452 -9.61 8.25 17.81
N ARG A 453 -9.76 9.50 18.26
CA ARG A 453 -11.06 10.06 18.67
C ARG A 453 -11.54 11.21 17.83
N TYR A 454 -10.66 12.09 17.35
CA TYR A 454 -11.06 13.35 16.73
C TYR A 454 -10.53 13.47 15.31
N THR A 455 -11.36 14.05 14.43
CA THR A 455 -10.92 14.62 13.16
C THR A 455 -10.97 16.13 13.28
N TYR A 456 -9.81 16.79 13.20
CA TYR A 456 -9.64 18.23 13.19
C TYR A 456 -9.09 18.68 11.84
N VAL A 457 -9.75 19.64 11.21
CA VAL A 457 -9.33 20.19 9.92
C VAL A 457 -9.44 21.70 9.95
N THR A 458 -8.46 22.38 9.36
CA THR A 458 -8.49 23.81 9.10
C THR A 458 -8.28 24.09 7.62
N GLU A 459 -9.04 25.02 7.08
CA GLU A 459 -8.95 25.50 5.70
C GLU A 459 -8.51 26.95 5.68
N VAL A 460 -7.57 27.25 4.79
CA VAL A 460 -7.10 28.59 4.53
C VAL A 460 -7.13 28.84 3.03
N GLU A 461 -7.83 29.89 2.63
CA GLU A 461 -7.82 30.45 1.28
C GLU A 461 -7.52 31.96 1.37
N GLU A 462 -6.75 32.44 0.40
CA GLU A 462 -6.38 33.86 0.40
C GLU A 462 -7.62 34.77 0.37
N GLY A 463 -7.71 35.69 1.31
CA GLY A 463 -8.81 36.68 1.43
C GLY A 463 -10.11 36.12 1.99
N GLN A 464 -10.14 34.84 2.43
CA GLN A 464 -11.30 34.22 3.08
C GLN A 464 -11.07 34.01 4.58
N PRO A 465 -12.13 33.98 5.39
CA PRO A 465 -12.04 33.54 6.78
C PRO A 465 -11.57 32.11 6.88
N THR A 466 -10.78 31.79 7.90
CA THR A 466 -10.37 30.40 8.19
C THR A 466 -11.59 29.59 8.62
N HIS A 467 -11.80 28.45 7.97
CA HIS A 467 -12.81 27.47 8.37
C HIS A 467 -12.19 26.36 9.21
N ILE A 468 -12.92 25.91 10.23
CA ILE A 468 -12.48 24.85 11.12
C ILE A 468 -13.58 23.80 11.24
N TRP A 469 -13.20 22.53 11.16
CA TRP A 469 -14.04 21.38 11.45
C TRP A 469 -13.41 20.57 12.57
N LEU A 470 -14.27 20.11 13.48
CA LEU A 470 -13.93 19.20 14.57
C LEU A 470 -15.05 18.20 14.75
N TYR A 471 -14.72 16.91 14.61
CA TYR A 471 -15.68 15.81 14.82
C TYR A 471 -15.16 14.83 15.86
N ASP A 472 -16.07 14.33 16.73
CA ASP A 472 -15.78 13.26 17.69
C ASP A 472 -16.15 11.91 17.06
N ARG A 473 -15.19 11.19 16.52
CA ARG A 473 -15.38 9.93 15.80
C ARG A 473 -15.98 8.80 16.63
N ILE A 474 -15.93 8.92 17.97
CA ILE A 474 -16.53 7.93 18.89
C ILE A 474 -18.02 8.21 19.11
N HIS A 475 -18.39 9.47 19.36
CA HIS A 475 -19.77 9.84 19.67
C HIS A 475 -20.56 10.30 18.44
N ASP A 476 -19.88 10.69 17.39
CA ASP A 476 -20.43 11.06 16.08
C ASP A 476 -19.63 10.37 14.95
N PRO A 477 -19.69 9.04 14.83
CA PRO A 477 -18.92 8.30 13.84
C PRO A 477 -19.30 8.66 12.39
N ASN A 478 -20.46 9.28 12.19
CA ASN A 478 -20.93 9.75 10.89
C ASN A 478 -20.57 11.21 10.61
N GLN A 479 -19.84 11.90 11.49
CA GLN A 479 -19.35 13.28 11.32
C GLN A 479 -20.46 14.28 10.91
N LEU A 480 -21.61 14.23 11.59
CA LEU A 480 -22.76 15.10 11.32
C LEU A 480 -22.72 16.41 12.09
N HIS A 481 -21.97 16.48 13.20
CA HIS A 481 -21.98 17.59 14.14
C HIS A 481 -20.58 18.22 14.28
N ASN A 482 -20.37 19.38 13.64
CA ASN A 482 -19.14 20.12 13.81
C ASN A 482 -19.06 20.74 15.21
N LEU A 483 -18.08 20.36 16.00
CA LEU A 483 -17.85 20.80 17.38
C LEU A 483 -16.92 22.01 17.50
N ALA A 484 -16.42 22.57 16.41
CA ALA A 484 -15.38 23.60 16.43
C ALA A 484 -15.77 24.83 17.28
N GLU A 485 -16.99 25.32 17.14
CA GLU A 485 -17.48 26.49 17.90
C GLU A 485 -17.70 26.17 19.39
N SER A 486 -18.15 24.95 19.71
CA SER A 486 -18.44 24.52 21.09
C SER A 486 -17.22 24.05 21.87
N GLN A 487 -16.10 23.72 21.19
CA GLN A 487 -14.90 23.13 21.78
C GLN A 487 -13.61 23.90 21.40
N PRO A 488 -13.53 25.23 21.61
CA PRO A 488 -12.39 26.03 21.14
C PRO A 488 -11.06 25.60 21.78
N ALA A 489 -11.02 25.27 23.05
CA ALA A 489 -9.80 24.81 23.72
C ALA A 489 -9.25 23.48 23.17
N LEU A 490 -10.14 22.60 22.71
CA LEU A 490 -9.75 21.34 22.04
C LEU A 490 -9.23 21.63 20.63
N CYS A 491 -9.88 22.54 19.89
CA CYS A 491 -9.37 23.02 18.59
C CYS A 491 -7.95 23.59 18.72
N ASP A 492 -7.68 24.42 19.74
CA ASP A 492 -6.35 24.98 20.00
C ASP A 492 -5.31 23.91 20.32
N SER A 493 -5.71 22.87 21.04
CA SER A 493 -4.80 21.74 21.35
C SER A 493 -4.45 20.97 20.09
N LEU A 494 -5.44 20.63 19.24
CA LEU A 494 -5.25 19.88 18.00
C LEU A 494 -4.52 20.73 16.95
N LYS A 495 -4.78 22.05 16.90
CA LYS A 495 -4.04 23.01 16.08
C LYS A 495 -2.54 22.99 16.41
N ARG A 496 -2.15 22.96 17.69
CA ARG A 496 -0.74 22.87 18.09
C ARG A 496 -0.09 21.56 17.62
N THR A 497 -0.78 20.43 17.74
CA THR A 497 -0.29 19.16 17.24
C THR A 497 -0.08 19.19 15.72
N LEU A 498 -1.07 19.75 14.98
CA LEU A 498 -0.97 19.93 13.54
C LEU A 498 0.19 20.87 13.16
N SER A 499 0.33 22.01 13.84
CA SER A 499 1.42 22.97 13.58
C SER A 499 2.80 22.32 13.77
N SER A 500 3.00 21.57 14.86
CA SER A 500 4.24 20.85 15.10
C SER A 500 4.54 19.79 14.01
N TRP A 501 3.51 19.12 13.52
CA TRP A 501 3.64 18.17 12.42
C TRP A 501 4.04 18.84 11.11
N LEU A 502 3.38 19.93 10.74
CA LEU A 502 3.67 20.68 9.51
C LEU A 502 5.07 21.31 9.53
N GLU A 503 5.53 21.77 10.70
CA GLU A 503 6.91 22.23 10.90
C GLU A 503 7.93 21.10 10.66
N GLN A 504 7.70 19.92 11.21
CA GLN A 504 8.56 18.74 11.03
C GLN A 504 8.62 18.27 9.57
N THR A 505 7.52 18.37 8.85
CA THR A 505 7.42 17.97 7.43
C THR A 505 7.70 19.10 6.45
N HIS A 506 8.05 20.31 6.96
CA HIS A 506 8.33 21.51 6.16
C HIS A 506 7.16 21.92 5.25
N ASP A 507 5.92 21.72 5.68
CA ASP A 507 4.75 22.12 4.92
C ASP A 507 4.55 23.65 5.01
N PRO A 508 4.52 24.40 3.89
CA PRO A 508 4.41 25.86 3.90
C PRO A 508 3.09 26.40 4.46
N PHE A 509 2.06 25.54 4.60
CA PHE A 509 0.79 25.88 5.24
C PHE A 509 0.97 26.24 6.72
N GLU A 510 2.03 25.76 7.38
CA GLU A 510 2.33 25.97 8.79
C GLU A 510 2.34 27.47 9.17
N LYS A 511 2.76 28.35 8.25
CA LYS A 511 2.76 29.81 8.46
C LYS A 511 1.41 30.37 8.91
N TYR A 512 0.30 29.75 8.50
CA TYR A 512 -1.06 30.19 8.86
C TYR A 512 -1.52 29.71 10.25
N LEU A 513 -0.82 28.76 10.84
CA LEU A 513 -1.15 28.23 12.16
C LEU A 513 -0.39 28.93 13.30
N LYS A 514 0.68 29.65 12.99
CA LYS A 514 1.51 30.41 13.95
C LYS A 514 0.90 31.73 14.36
N THR A 515 -0.15 32.17 13.68
CA THR A 515 -0.92 33.37 14.02
C THR A 515 -2.17 33.01 14.84
#